data_85059cfb963ba7c26191807698344b97
#
_entry.id   85059cfb963ba7c26191807698344b97
#
_cell.length_a   1.000
_cell.length_b   1.000
_cell.length_c   1.000
_cell.angle_alpha   90.00
_cell.angle_beta   90.00
_cell.angle_gamma   90.00
#
_symmetry.space_group_name_H-M   'P 1'
#
loop_
_entity.id
_entity.type
_entity.pdbx_description
1 polymer ?
#
loop_
_entity_poly.entity_id
_entity_poly.type
_entity_poly.pdbx_seq_one_letter_code
_entity_poly.pdbx_strand_id
1 'polypeptide(L)'
;PELTGLSNVPAVGVERLWQFLRQGGAGNALQLFNCIASHWLQRDYSWIEPQPLPRVGLYHPQLANPSLADWQANWRAGAPVAALLFYRTQVQAANTGFIDVFCQRLQAQGLNPLPIAVASLKEAACLAQVEAWLDEADARLIINTTAFAISNPEAPDLCPFRRSVPVLQAICALDNHAQWQASAQGLGSRDLAMHIVLPELDGRLITQPISFKGLAWRSERSQSDVVCYQPHLPGMDFVAELARNWIALARKHNADKRIALVLANYPTRDGRIGNGVGLDTPAAALNILKALQQQGYPVAGLPDSGTSLIHQLLGGVTNELDSLDARPCAQSLALDEYLAFFHSLPQANQQAVRERWGEPQQDPMFRSGRLMIAGLRFGLTFVGIQPARGYQLDAAAVYHDPDLLPPHGYLAFYCWLRKAFAADAVIHVGKHGNLEWLPGKSVGLSEQCWPSAILGPLPNIYPFIVNDPGEGAQAKRRTQAVIIDHLMPPLTRAESYGPLRDLERLADEYYEASQLDLRRAAELRGEILLKVREACLDRELGLQLNADPNSWLPQLDAYLCDLKESQIRDGLHVFGESPAGTLRRDTLLALLRIPRGDGQGGNASLLRALARDLELGFDPLDCDMAAPWQGPRP
;
A
#
# COMPACT_ATOMS: atom_id res chain seq x y z
N PRO A 1 6.21 48.53 -2.46
CA PRO A 1 6.63 49.94 -2.69
C PRO A 1 5.42 50.90 -2.60
N GLU A 2 4.32 50.63 -3.30
CA GLU A 2 3.15 51.54 -3.34
C GLU A 2 2.48 51.73 -1.99
N LEU A 3 2.28 50.64 -1.23
CA LEU A 3 1.65 50.68 0.11
C LEU A 3 2.56 51.36 1.15
N THR A 4 3.88 51.31 0.97
CA THR A 4 4.84 51.96 1.88
C THR A 4 4.71 53.48 1.82
N GLY A 5 4.38 54.04 0.63
CA GLY A 5 4.14 55.47 0.46
C GLY A 5 2.85 55.99 1.12
N LEU A 6 1.91 55.10 1.45
CA LEU A 6 0.69 55.42 2.13
C LEU A 6 0.77 55.28 3.67
N SER A 7 1.89 54.77 4.16
CA SER A 7 2.12 54.54 5.59
C SER A 7 2.68 55.78 6.27
N ASN A 8 2.18 56.12 7.43
CA ASN A 8 2.78 57.13 8.32
C ASN A 8 3.91 56.56 9.19
N VAL A 9 4.20 55.27 9.06
CA VAL A 9 5.34 54.59 9.69
C VAL A 9 6.54 54.65 8.75
N PRO A 10 7.77 55.01 9.20
CA PRO A 10 8.95 54.99 8.38
C PRO A 10 9.20 53.61 7.74
N ALA A 11 9.69 53.58 6.50
CA ALA A 11 9.92 52.34 5.74
C ALA A 11 10.74 51.30 6.52
N VAL A 12 11.75 51.72 7.29
CA VAL A 12 12.56 50.86 8.16
C VAL A 12 11.70 50.21 9.25
N GLY A 13 10.71 50.92 9.82
CA GLY A 13 9.79 50.40 10.81
C GLY A 13 8.85 49.33 10.20
N VAL A 14 8.32 49.64 9.01
CA VAL A 14 7.46 48.69 8.27
C VAL A 14 8.22 47.41 7.95
N GLU A 15 9.46 47.54 7.45
CA GLU A 15 10.32 46.38 7.13
C GLU A 15 10.63 45.54 8.39
N ARG A 16 10.92 46.18 9.52
CA ARG A 16 11.15 45.47 10.80
C ARG A 16 9.91 44.70 11.25
N LEU A 17 8.73 45.31 11.21
CA LEU A 17 7.47 44.60 11.55
C LEU A 17 7.25 43.42 10.60
N TRP A 18 7.53 43.60 9.31
CA TRP A 18 7.44 42.54 8.32
C TRP A 18 8.41 41.39 8.59
N GLN A 19 9.64 41.70 9.02
CA GLN A 19 10.63 40.67 9.37
C GLN A 19 10.18 39.82 10.58
N PHE A 20 9.59 40.41 11.61
CA PHE A 20 8.99 39.63 12.71
C PHE A 20 7.95 38.62 12.22
N LEU A 21 7.06 39.07 11.35
CA LEU A 21 6.03 38.19 10.76
C LEU A 21 6.63 37.14 9.83
N ARG A 22 7.59 37.55 9.01
CA ARG A 22 8.26 36.65 8.05
C ARG A 22 9.05 35.54 8.74
N GLN A 23 9.77 35.85 9.80
CA GLN A 23 10.51 34.86 10.57
C GLN A 23 9.54 33.97 11.37
N GLY A 24 8.49 34.56 11.94
CA GLY A 24 7.46 33.84 12.69
C GLY A 24 7.97 33.22 13.99
N GLY A 25 7.16 32.36 14.57
CA GLY A 25 7.42 31.74 15.87
C GLY A 25 6.96 32.60 17.05
N ALA A 26 6.67 31.96 18.19
CA ALA A 26 6.12 32.64 19.36
C ALA A 26 7.03 33.74 19.91
N GLY A 27 8.37 33.54 19.86
CA GLY A 27 9.36 34.53 20.29
C GLY A 27 9.28 35.81 19.45
N ASN A 28 9.34 35.69 18.12
CA ASN A 28 9.24 36.84 17.21
C ASN A 28 7.87 37.53 17.30
N ALA A 29 6.77 36.77 17.49
CA ALA A 29 5.44 37.34 17.69
C ALA A 29 5.38 38.18 18.98
N LEU A 30 5.94 37.71 20.08
CA LEU A 30 6.03 38.50 21.31
C LEU A 30 6.86 39.78 21.09
N GLN A 31 8.00 39.67 20.45
CA GLN A 31 8.86 40.83 20.18
C GLN A 31 8.21 41.83 19.21
N LEU A 32 7.42 41.36 18.25
CA LEU A 32 6.59 42.23 17.39
C LEU A 32 5.67 43.12 18.23
N PHE A 33 4.91 42.50 19.15
CA PHE A 33 3.99 43.28 20.02
C PHE A 33 4.73 44.21 20.97
N ASN A 34 5.87 43.79 21.54
CA ASN A 34 6.70 44.64 22.38
C ASN A 34 7.27 45.80 21.59
N CYS A 35 7.75 45.58 20.36
CA CYS A 35 8.24 46.63 19.45
C CYS A 35 7.12 47.64 19.13
N ILE A 36 5.92 47.17 18.78
CA ILE A 36 4.74 48.04 18.55
C ILE A 36 4.43 48.86 19.80
N ALA A 37 4.34 48.20 20.96
CA ALA A 37 4.00 48.84 22.23
C ALA A 37 5.00 49.93 22.61
N SER A 38 6.31 49.66 22.44
CA SER A 38 7.37 50.60 22.74
C SER A 38 7.39 51.78 21.76
N HIS A 39 7.40 51.52 20.44
CA HIS A 39 7.61 52.58 19.43
C HIS A 39 6.38 53.45 19.16
N TRP A 40 5.18 52.85 19.14
CA TRP A 40 3.97 53.56 18.71
C TRP A 40 2.97 53.82 19.82
N LEU A 41 3.00 52.98 20.90
CA LEU A 41 2.11 53.17 22.03
C LEU A 41 2.80 53.76 23.27
N GLN A 42 4.09 54.11 23.15
CA GLN A 42 4.90 54.73 24.20
C GLN A 42 4.84 53.98 25.54
N ARG A 43 4.83 52.64 25.47
CA ARG A 43 4.85 51.75 26.64
C ARG A 43 6.28 51.29 26.88
N ASP A 44 6.64 51.11 28.15
CA ASP A 44 7.97 50.65 28.55
C ASP A 44 8.06 49.11 28.42
N TYR A 45 8.32 48.65 27.20
CA TYR A 45 8.61 47.26 26.86
C TYR A 45 9.96 47.17 26.17
N SER A 46 10.85 46.34 26.72
CA SER A 46 12.07 45.97 26.01
C SER A 46 11.76 44.97 24.90
N TRP A 47 12.43 45.09 23.78
CA TRP A 47 12.31 44.19 22.65
C TRP A 47 13.67 43.97 21.99
N ILE A 48 13.80 42.88 21.22
CA ILE A 48 15.00 42.56 20.44
C ILE A 48 14.63 42.49 18.96
N GLU A 49 15.61 42.68 18.08
CA GLU A 49 15.41 42.57 16.62
C GLU A 49 14.93 41.19 16.20
N PRO A 50 14.21 41.10 15.05
CA PRO A 50 13.70 39.83 14.56
C PRO A 50 14.77 38.76 14.47
N GLN A 51 14.55 37.63 15.12
CA GLN A 51 15.46 36.50 15.11
C GLN A 51 15.18 35.62 13.92
N PRO A 52 16.17 35.34 13.04
CA PRO A 52 15.95 34.46 11.90
C PRO A 52 15.69 33.04 12.36
N LEU A 53 14.60 32.45 11.85
CA LEU A 53 14.34 31.02 12.00
C LEU A 53 15.14 30.27 10.91
N PRO A 54 15.98 29.29 11.26
CA PRO A 54 16.77 28.56 10.26
C PRO A 54 15.88 27.83 9.25
N ARG A 55 16.36 27.63 8.02
CA ARG A 55 15.62 26.92 6.96
C ARG A 55 15.46 25.43 7.24
N VAL A 56 16.38 24.86 8.00
CA VAL A 56 16.33 23.51 8.55
C VAL A 56 16.89 23.55 9.97
N GLY A 57 16.21 22.91 10.91
CA GLY A 57 16.61 22.93 12.32
C GLY A 57 16.01 21.79 13.10
N LEU A 58 16.66 21.39 14.18
CA LEU A 58 16.04 20.50 15.15
C LEU A 58 14.94 21.26 15.88
N TYR A 59 13.90 20.57 16.26
CA TYR A 59 12.80 21.12 17.04
C TYR A 59 12.80 20.50 18.46
N HIS A 60 12.54 21.33 19.46
CA HIS A 60 12.32 20.88 20.82
C HIS A 60 11.22 21.74 21.47
N PRO A 61 10.26 21.14 22.20
CA PRO A 61 9.11 21.88 22.75
C PRO A 61 9.49 22.97 23.76
N GLN A 62 10.65 22.87 24.40
CA GLN A 62 11.09 23.77 25.47
C GLN A 62 12.32 24.60 25.12
N LEU A 63 13.03 24.30 24.02
CA LEU A 63 14.27 24.98 23.65
C LEU A 63 14.11 25.71 22.33
N ALA A 64 14.58 26.95 22.26
CA ALA A 64 14.46 27.77 21.05
C ALA A 64 15.40 27.32 19.91
N ASN A 65 16.60 26.88 20.22
CA ASN A 65 17.62 26.42 19.26
C ASN A 65 18.26 25.12 19.79
N PRO A 66 17.54 23.99 19.76
CA PRO A 66 18.05 22.74 20.28
C PRO A 66 19.20 22.20 19.43
N SER A 67 20.18 21.61 20.08
CA SER A 67 21.23 20.79 19.47
C SER A 67 20.81 19.31 19.48
N LEU A 68 21.54 18.47 18.75
CA LEU A 68 21.35 17.02 18.84
C LEU A 68 21.66 16.48 20.24
N ALA A 69 22.66 17.07 20.92
CA ALA A 69 23.01 16.70 22.30
C ALA A 69 21.87 16.93 23.28
N ASP A 70 21.07 17.98 23.09
CA ASP A 70 19.88 18.24 23.94
C ASP A 70 18.83 17.12 23.82
N TRP A 71 18.66 16.56 22.63
CA TRP A 71 17.81 15.39 22.42
C TRP A 71 18.43 14.12 23.00
N GLN A 72 19.72 13.88 22.72
CA GLN A 72 20.45 12.70 23.20
C GLN A 72 20.47 12.60 24.74
N ALA A 73 20.51 13.74 25.42
CA ALA A 73 20.44 13.78 26.90
C ALA A 73 19.14 13.19 27.47
N ASN A 74 18.06 13.22 26.70
CA ASN A 74 16.74 12.72 27.08
C ASN A 74 16.38 11.38 26.45
N TRP A 75 17.26 10.82 25.62
CA TRP A 75 17.00 9.55 24.96
C TRP A 75 17.18 8.36 25.91
N ARG A 76 16.36 7.33 25.68
CA ARG A 76 16.55 6.04 26.34
C ARG A 76 17.78 5.35 25.77
N ALA A 77 18.73 4.98 26.60
CA ALA A 77 19.94 4.28 26.17
C ALA A 77 19.61 2.98 25.42
N GLY A 78 20.24 2.76 24.27
CA GLY A 78 20.05 1.58 23.41
C GLY A 78 18.74 1.52 22.62
N ALA A 79 17.81 2.45 22.85
CA ALA A 79 16.60 2.56 22.01
C ALA A 79 16.94 3.13 20.62
N PRO A 80 16.35 2.61 19.55
CA PRO A 80 16.59 3.10 18.20
C PRO A 80 16.00 4.48 17.97
N VAL A 81 16.65 5.25 17.07
CA VAL A 81 16.19 6.58 16.71
C VAL A 81 15.25 6.52 15.48
N ALA A 82 14.09 7.20 15.61
CA ALA A 82 13.17 7.48 14.52
C ALA A 82 13.17 9.00 14.24
N ALA A 83 13.61 9.39 13.04
CA ALA A 83 13.58 10.79 12.63
C ALA A 83 12.16 11.18 12.19
N LEU A 84 11.70 12.36 12.61
CA LEU A 84 10.40 12.92 12.27
C LEU A 84 10.59 14.21 11.48
N LEU A 85 10.37 14.16 10.17
CA LEU A 85 10.51 15.32 9.27
C LEU A 85 9.16 16.03 9.13
N PHE A 86 9.15 17.34 9.34
CA PHE A 86 7.94 18.16 9.19
C PHE A 86 8.27 19.58 8.70
N TYR A 87 7.25 20.27 8.20
CA TYR A 87 7.49 21.61 7.65
C TYR A 87 7.83 22.64 8.75
N ARG A 88 8.89 23.41 8.51
CA ARG A 88 9.29 24.56 9.31
C ARG A 88 8.14 25.57 9.56
N THR A 89 7.20 25.65 8.62
CA THR A 89 6.01 26.51 8.75
C THR A 89 5.17 26.20 9.99
N GLN A 90 5.24 24.97 10.52
CA GLN A 90 4.57 24.62 11.78
C GLN A 90 5.24 25.34 12.98
N VAL A 91 6.56 25.45 12.98
CA VAL A 91 7.31 26.21 13.98
C VAL A 91 7.03 27.71 13.85
N GLN A 92 7.03 28.22 12.60
CA GLN A 92 6.70 29.64 12.31
C GLN A 92 5.30 30.02 12.79
N ALA A 93 4.33 29.13 12.64
CA ALA A 93 2.94 29.35 13.06
C ALA A 93 2.69 28.98 14.53
N ALA A 94 3.70 28.54 15.28
CA ALA A 94 3.55 27.95 16.63
C ALA A 94 2.49 26.83 16.68
N ASN A 95 2.39 26.05 15.61
CA ASN A 95 1.41 24.96 15.42
C ASN A 95 2.12 23.61 15.53
N THR A 96 2.80 23.35 16.63
CA THR A 96 3.68 22.19 16.86
C THR A 96 3.11 21.17 17.85
N GLY A 97 1.97 21.46 18.49
CA GLY A 97 1.40 20.60 19.53
C GLY A 97 1.17 19.16 19.10
N PHE A 98 0.82 18.92 17.82
CA PHE A 98 0.67 17.56 17.30
C PHE A 98 2.01 16.84 17.13
N ILE A 99 3.11 17.57 16.87
CA ILE A 99 4.48 17.02 16.84
C ILE A 99 4.90 16.58 18.24
N ASP A 100 4.61 17.39 19.26
CA ASP A 100 4.92 17.06 20.66
C ASP A 100 4.22 15.78 21.10
N VAL A 101 2.93 15.68 20.80
CA VAL A 101 2.14 14.46 21.08
C VAL A 101 2.72 13.27 20.33
N PHE A 102 3.06 13.43 19.05
CA PHE A 102 3.59 12.31 18.27
C PHE A 102 4.96 11.85 18.77
N CYS A 103 5.85 12.76 19.18
CA CYS A 103 7.11 12.39 19.85
C CYS A 103 6.87 11.56 21.12
N GLN A 104 5.86 11.91 21.91
CA GLN A 104 5.48 11.12 23.10
C GLN A 104 4.99 9.71 22.72
N ARG A 105 4.22 9.57 21.62
CA ARG A 105 3.76 8.26 21.14
C ARG A 105 4.93 7.39 20.65
N LEU A 106 5.91 7.97 19.95
CA LEU A 106 7.13 7.28 19.56
C LEU A 106 7.92 6.80 20.80
N GLN A 107 8.08 7.65 21.81
CA GLN A 107 8.73 7.28 23.08
C GLN A 107 7.99 6.16 23.82
N ALA A 108 6.66 6.18 23.82
CA ALA A 108 5.84 5.11 24.40
C ALA A 108 6.06 3.76 23.69
N GLN A 109 6.40 3.76 22.39
CA GLN A 109 6.78 2.57 21.64
C GLN A 109 8.27 2.18 21.80
N GLY A 110 9.00 2.85 22.66
CA GLY A 110 10.43 2.57 22.93
C GLY A 110 11.37 3.10 21.85
N LEU A 111 10.95 4.11 21.10
CA LEU A 111 11.75 4.80 20.08
C LEU A 111 12.26 6.14 20.62
N ASN A 112 13.44 6.55 20.21
CA ASN A 112 13.97 7.88 20.46
C ASN A 112 13.57 8.79 19.28
N PRO A 113 12.71 9.80 19.47
CA PRO A 113 12.32 10.71 18.41
C PRO A 113 13.44 11.72 18.10
N LEU A 114 13.58 12.08 16.82
CA LEU A 114 14.42 13.17 16.34
C LEU A 114 13.59 14.07 15.43
N PRO A 115 12.85 15.07 15.95
CA PRO A 115 12.04 15.96 15.13
C PRO A 115 12.89 17.04 14.44
N ILE A 116 12.78 17.10 13.12
CA ILE A 116 13.53 18.00 12.24
C ILE A 116 12.54 18.84 11.43
N ALA A 117 12.60 20.16 11.63
CA ALA A 117 11.80 21.12 10.88
C ALA A 117 12.53 21.53 9.61
N VAL A 118 11.89 21.42 8.44
CA VAL A 118 12.49 21.71 7.14
C VAL A 118 11.67 22.71 6.35
N ALA A 119 12.32 23.63 5.65
CA ALA A 119 11.66 24.54 4.69
C ALA A 119 11.26 23.78 3.43
N SER A 120 12.18 22.99 2.88
CA SER A 120 11.95 22.14 1.72
C SER A 120 13.04 21.06 1.62
N LEU A 121 12.65 19.82 1.42
CA LEU A 121 13.59 18.73 1.14
C LEU A 121 14.14 18.77 -0.30
N LYS A 122 13.57 19.59 -1.20
CA LYS A 122 14.11 19.85 -2.55
C LYS A 122 15.31 20.78 -2.55
N GLU A 123 15.54 21.50 -1.47
CA GLU A 123 16.72 22.35 -1.32
C GLU A 123 17.91 21.51 -0.89
N ALA A 124 18.94 21.43 -1.72
CA ALA A 124 20.12 20.60 -1.49
C ALA A 124 20.77 20.86 -0.12
N ALA A 125 20.87 22.13 0.30
CA ALA A 125 21.44 22.49 1.60
C ALA A 125 20.57 22.00 2.78
N CYS A 126 19.24 22.05 2.65
CA CYS A 126 18.34 21.51 3.68
C CYS A 126 18.44 19.99 3.76
N LEU A 127 18.44 19.32 2.62
CA LEU A 127 18.54 17.85 2.56
C LEU A 127 19.89 17.39 3.12
N ALA A 128 20.99 18.01 2.75
CA ALA A 128 22.33 17.67 3.25
C ALA A 128 22.43 17.80 4.77
N GLN A 129 21.81 18.84 5.37
CA GLN A 129 21.79 19.00 6.82
C GLN A 129 20.90 17.95 7.51
N VAL A 130 19.76 17.60 6.91
CA VAL A 130 18.91 16.50 7.42
C VAL A 130 19.71 15.21 7.42
N GLU A 131 20.37 14.87 6.33
CA GLU A 131 21.17 13.65 6.21
C GLU A 131 22.32 13.60 7.22
N ALA A 132 22.99 14.74 7.48
CA ALA A 132 24.02 14.82 8.51
C ALA A 132 23.48 14.43 9.89
N TRP A 133 22.30 14.93 10.28
CA TRP A 133 21.68 14.54 11.55
C TRP A 133 21.17 13.09 11.56
N LEU A 134 20.68 12.58 10.43
CA LEU A 134 20.28 11.19 10.31
C LEU A 134 21.47 10.25 10.54
N ASP A 135 22.64 10.61 9.99
CA ASP A 135 23.88 9.83 10.14
C ASP A 135 24.43 9.96 11.57
N GLU A 136 24.53 11.18 12.12
CA GLU A 136 25.05 11.43 13.47
C GLU A 136 24.18 10.77 14.55
N ALA A 137 22.87 10.78 14.40
CA ALA A 137 21.93 10.16 15.32
C ALA A 137 21.76 8.66 15.10
N ASP A 138 22.36 8.07 14.08
CA ASP A 138 22.13 6.69 13.63
C ASP A 138 20.63 6.36 13.46
N ALA A 139 19.89 7.24 12.78
CA ALA A 139 18.46 7.08 12.59
C ALA A 139 18.15 5.78 11.83
N ARG A 140 17.25 4.96 12.36
CA ARG A 140 16.89 3.64 11.84
C ARG A 140 15.63 3.64 10.98
N LEU A 141 14.91 4.75 10.99
CA LEU A 141 13.70 4.94 10.22
C LEU A 141 13.41 6.44 10.11
N ILE A 142 12.80 6.84 9.00
CA ILE A 142 12.34 8.20 8.76
C ILE A 142 10.82 8.20 8.71
N ILE A 143 10.19 9.06 9.51
CA ILE A 143 8.76 9.39 9.41
C ILE A 143 8.68 10.76 8.76
N ASN A 144 8.14 10.82 7.57
CA ASN A 144 8.02 12.06 6.81
C ASN A 144 6.58 12.54 6.79
N THR A 145 6.35 13.78 7.20
CA THR A 145 5.04 14.43 7.14
C THR A 145 4.96 15.49 6.06
N THR A 146 6.06 15.73 5.32
CA THR A 146 6.05 16.72 4.25
C THR A 146 5.34 16.17 3.00
N ALA A 147 4.63 17.06 2.32
CA ALA A 147 4.00 16.78 1.04
C ALA A 147 5.04 16.76 -0.10
N PHE A 148 4.60 16.35 -1.28
CA PHE A 148 5.37 16.30 -2.53
C PHE A 148 6.51 15.27 -2.54
N ALA A 149 6.99 14.95 -3.75
CA ALA A 149 8.20 14.18 -3.95
C ALA A 149 9.46 15.05 -3.77
N ILE A 150 10.53 14.44 -3.32
CA ILE A 150 11.88 15.01 -3.33
C ILE A 150 12.53 14.74 -4.69
N SER A 151 12.39 13.49 -5.17
CA SER A 151 12.94 13.04 -6.44
C SER A 151 12.40 13.83 -7.63
N ASN A 152 13.22 13.94 -8.66
CA ASN A 152 12.84 14.52 -9.93
C ASN A 152 12.50 13.38 -10.90
N PRO A 153 11.31 13.36 -11.53
CA PRO A 153 10.97 12.38 -12.56
C PRO A 153 11.95 12.34 -13.74
N GLU A 154 12.65 13.45 -14.01
CA GLU A 154 13.68 13.55 -15.05
C GLU A 154 15.03 12.89 -14.66
N ALA A 155 15.20 12.57 -13.36
CA ALA A 155 16.37 11.88 -12.83
C ALA A 155 15.94 10.75 -11.87
N PRO A 156 15.32 9.69 -12.40
CA PRO A 156 14.67 8.64 -11.59
C PRO A 156 15.62 7.79 -10.77
N ASP A 157 16.93 7.81 -11.08
CA ASP A 157 17.95 7.01 -10.38
C ASP A 157 18.41 7.65 -9.05
N LEU A 158 17.90 8.84 -8.71
CA LEU A 158 18.26 9.53 -7.48
C LEU A 158 17.41 9.04 -6.32
N CYS A 159 18.00 8.26 -5.42
CA CYS A 159 17.42 8.00 -4.11
C CYS A 159 17.31 9.30 -3.31
N PRO A 160 16.12 9.70 -2.82
CA PRO A 160 15.95 10.96 -2.11
C PRO A 160 16.80 11.08 -0.85
N PHE A 161 17.02 9.96 -0.15
CA PHE A 161 17.87 9.86 1.02
C PHE A 161 19.02 8.88 0.80
N ARG A 162 20.24 9.26 1.19
CA ARG A 162 21.42 8.40 1.10
C ARG A 162 21.32 7.19 2.04
N ARG A 163 20.67 7.38 3.18
CA ARG A 163 20.53 6.35 4.19
C ARG A 163 19.44 5.34 3.78
N SER A 164 19.84 4.08 3.62
CA SER A 164 18.93 2.99 3.25
C SER A 164 18.12 2.51 4.47
N VAL A 165 17.07 3.25 4.81
CA VAL A 165 16.12 2.93 5.90
C VAL A 165 14.69 3.12 5.41
N PRO A 166 13.69 2.45 6.01
CA PRO A 166 12.29 2.69 5.67
C PRO A 166 11.89 4.16 5.86
N VAL A 167 11.12 4.69 4.90
CA VAL A 167 10.55 6.04 4.97
C VAL A 167 9.03 5.92 5.02
N LEU A 168 8.44 6.18 6.18
CA LEU A 168 7.00 6.19 6.36
C LEU A 168 6.43 7.57 6.03
N GLN A 169 5.41 7.63 5.18
CA GLN A 169 4.65 8.85 4.92
C GLN A 169 3.50 8.93 5.92
N ALA A 170 3.63 9.76 6.95
CA ALA A 170 2.57 10.09 7.89
C ALA A 170 1.81 11.33 7.41
N ILE A 171 0.48 11.28 7.40
CA ILE A 171 -0.33 12.28 6.71
C ILE A 171 -0.82 13.35 7.69
N CYS A 172 -0.49 14.62 7.41
CA CYS A 172 -1.07 15.78 8.08
C CYS A 172 -2.19 16.33 7.17
N ALA A 173 -3.43 15.85 7.39
CA ALA A 173 -4.55 16.14 6.52
C ALA A 173 -4.97 17.62 6.56
N LEU A 174 -5.31 18.16 5.40
CA LEU A 174 -5.82 19.53 5.25
C LEU A 174 -7.30 19.63 5.61
N ASP A 175 -8.04 18.54 5.45
CA ASP A 175 -9.44 18.43 5.84
C ASP A 175 -9.58 18.33 7.36
N ASN A 176 -10.78 18.62 7.89
CA ASN A 176 -11.07 18.39 9.29
C ASN A 176 -11.45 16.92 9.55
N HIS A 177 -11.30 16.51 10.82
CA HIS A 177 -11.54 15.12 11.24
C HIS A 177 -12.98 14.65 10.93
N ALA A 178 -14.00 15.49 11.13
CA ALA A 178 -15.40 15.11 10.92
C ALA A 178 -15.69 14.84 9.42
N GLN A 179 -15.17 15.69 8.53
CA GLN A 179 -15.30 15.49 7.08
C GLN A 179 -14.64 14.18 6.64
N TRP A 180 -13.39 13.95 7.08
CA TRP A 180 -12.69 12.69 6.79
C TRP A 180 -13.43 11.47 7.35
N GLN A 181 -13.94 11.56 8.58
CA GLN A 181 -14.65 10.45 9.22
C GLN A 181 -15.93 10.08 8.46
N ALA A 182 -16.69 11.06 7.99
CA ALA A 182 -17.93 10.86 7.24
C ALA A 182 -17.70 10.40 5.79
N SER A 183 -16.49 10.57 5.23
CA SER A 183 -16.18 10.25 3.83
C SER A 183 -15.79 8.79 3.65
N ALA A 184 -16.47 8.07 2.75
CA ALA A 184 -16.04 6.73 2.30
C ALA A 184 -14.74 6.79 1.49
N GLN A 185 -14.49 7.88 0.77
CA GLN A 185 -13.23 8.10 0.08
C GLN A 185 -12.08 8.31 1.08
N GLY A 186 -12.35 8.92 2.24
CA GLY A 186 -11.36 9.31 3.22
C GLY A 186 -10.81 10.70 2.95
N LEU A 187 -9.57 10.81 2.52
CA LEU A 187 -8.91 12.09 2.24
C LEU A 187 -9.43 12.74 0.95
N GLY A 188 -9.51 14.07 0.94
CA GLY A 188 -9.86 14.85 -0.22
C GLY A 188 -8.81 14.79 -1.35
N SER A 189 -9.20 15.22 -2.55
CA SER A 189 -8.36 15.16 -3.76
C SER A 189 -7.01 15.87 -3.61
N ARG A 190 -6.97 16.96 -2.85
CA ARG A 190 -5.75 17.73 -2.60
C ARG A 190 -4.78 16.94 -1.72
N ASP A 191 -5.26 16.33 -0.65
CA ASP A 191 -4.44 15.48 0.22
C ASP A 191 -3.99 14.22 -0.52
N LEU A 192 -4.87 13.61 -1.32
CA LEU A 192 -4.53 12.47 -2.18
C LEU A 192 -3.34 12.80 -3.10
N ALA A 193 -3.40 13.92 -3.81
CA ALA A 193 -2.32 14.31 -4.72
C ALA A 193 -1.01 14.62 -3.96
N MET A 194 -1.08 15.44 -2.91
CA MET A 194 0.10 16.01 -2.25
C MET A 194 0.75 15.09 -1.22
N HIS A 195 -0.06 14.31 -0.49
CA HIS A 195 0.41 13.51 0.63
C HIS A 195 0.48 12.00 0.33
N ILE A 196 -0.04 11.55 -0.82
CA ILE A 196 -0.03 10.14 -1.23
C ILE A 196 0.67 9.97 -2.58
N VAL A 197 0.06 10.45 -3.68
CA VAL A 197 0.54 10.15 -5.04
C VAL A 197 1.95 10.70 -5.29
N LEU A 198 2.22 11.95 -4.94
CA LEU A 198 3.56 12.52 -5.13
C LEU A 198 4.61 11.88 -4.21
N PRO A 199 4.36 11.64 -2.91
CA PRO A 199 5.28 10.89 -2.07
C PRO A 199 5.58 9.46 -2.53
N GLU A 200 4.65 8.79 -3.23
CA GLU A 200 4.89 7.46 -3.80
C GLU A 200 6.03 7.43 -4.83
N LEU A 201 6.32 8.55 -5.50
CA LEU A 201 7.47 8.68 -6.42
C LEU A 201 8.82 8.49 -5.72
N ASP A 202 8.90 8.78 -4.42
CA ASP A 202 10.09 8.59 -3.59
C ASP A 202 10.15 7.19 -2.95
N GLY A 203 9.23 6.29 -3.28
CA GLY A 203 9.13 4.96 -2.64
C GLY A 203 8.72 5.01 -1.17
N ARG A 204 8.07 6.09 -0.71
CA ARG A 204 7.61 6.20 0.67
C ARG A 204 6.45 5.25 0.96
N LEU A 205 6.45 4.65 2.13
CA LEU A 205 5.38 3.78 2.60
C LEU A 205 4.21 4.62 3.11
N ILE A 206 3.09 4.55 2.40
CA ILE A 206 1.90 5.33 2.75
C ILE A 206 1.28 4.75 4.02
N THR A 207 1.04 5.62 5.02
CA THR A 207 0.44 5.23 6.29
C THR A 207 -0.86 5.99 6.57
N GLN A 208 -1.20 6.17 7.84
CA GLN A 208 -2.45 6.79 8.26
C GLN A 208 -2.31 8.30 8.51
N PRO A 209 -3.46 9.04 8.52
CA PRO A 209 -3.48 10.40 9.03
C PRO A 209 -3.11 10.47 10.52
N ILE A 210 -2.16 11.35 10.86
CA ILE A 210 -1.73 11.60 12.25
C ILE A 210 -2.29 12.90 12.80
N SER A 211 -2.79 13.78 11.93
CA SER A 211 -3.40 15.04 12.34
C SER A 211 -4.36 15.57 11.29
N PHE A 212 -5.32 16.37 11.73
CA PHE A 212 -6.31 17.04 10.91
C PHE A 212 -6.35 18.54 11.22
N LYS A 213 -6.59 19.39 10.22
CA LYS A 213 -6.85 20.80 10.46
C LYS A 213 -8.23 20.97 11.08
N GLY A 214 -8.29 21.72 12.16
CA GLY A 214 -9.53 21.99 12.85
C GLY A 214 -9.52 23.30 13.63
N LEU A 215 -10.69 23.80 13.97
CA LEU A 215 -10.85 24.92 14.87
C LEU A 215 -10.38 24.48 16.28
N ALA A 216 -9.31 25.09 16.74
CA ALA A 216 -8.81 24.85 18.09
C ALA A 216 -9.64 25.66 19.11
N TRP A 217 -9.77 26.97 18.88
CA TRP A 217 -10.62 27.89 19.66
C TRP A 217 -10.91 29.16 18.87
N ARG A 218 -11.90 29.90 19.30
CA ARG A 218 -12.13 31.27 18.86
C ARG A 218 -11.50 32.23 19.86
N SER A 219 -10.62 33.09 19.38
CA SER A 219 -10.01 34.13 20.22
C SER A 219 -10.98 35.33 20.36
N GLU A 220 -11.47 35.58 21.56
CA GLU A 220 -12.32 36.76 21.84
C GLU A 220 -11.52 38.06 21.66
N ARG A 221 -10.24 38.07 21.97
CA ARG A 221 -9.38 39.27 21.87
C ARG A 221 -9.14 39.72 20.45
N SER A 222 -8.86 38.77 19.54
CA SER A 222 -8.62 39.06 18.13
C SER A 222 -9.86 38.90 17.27
N GLN A 223 -11.01 38.44 17.83
CA GLN A 223 -12.24 38.15 17.10
C GLN A 223 -12.06 37.17 15.93
N SER A 224 -11.05 36.31 16.02
CA SER A 224 -10.68 35.38 14.96
C SER A 224 -10.66 33.93 15.42
N ASP A 225 -10.92 33.03 14.51
CA ASP A 225 -10.78 31.58 14.71
C ASP A 225 -9.31 31.19 14.62
N VAL A 226 -8.86 30.38 15.57
CA VAL A 226 -7.50 29.80 15.58
C VAL A 226 -7.62 28.37 15.08
N VAL A 227 -7.07 28.13 13.88
CA VAL A 227 -7.04 26.83 13.22
C VAL A 227 -5.66 26.20 13.40
N CYS A 228 -5.61 24.99 13.94
CA CYS A 228 -4.38 24.24 14.14
C CYS A 228 -4.50 22.83 13.58
N TYR A 229 -3.37 22.15 13.45
CA TYR A 229 -3.36 20.70 13.33
C TYR A 229 -3.65 20.07 14.68
N GLN A 230 -4.73 19.32 14.74
CA GLN A 230 -5.15 18.57 15.93
C GLN A 230 -4.65 17.13 15.81
N PRO A 231 -4.03 16.56 16.88
CA PRO A 231 -3.49 15.21 16.84
C PRO A 231 -4.60 14.17 16.69
N HIS A 232 -4.39 13.20 15.82
CA HIS A 232 -5.24 12.02 15.68
C HIS A 232 -4.55 10.81 16.31
N LEU A 233 -4.89 10.54 17.58
CA LEU A 233 -4.19 9.55 18.41
C LEU A 233 -4.19 8.15 17.82
N PRO A 234 -5.30 7.58 17.27
CA PRO A 234 -5.28 6.25 16.68
C PRO A 234 -4.28 6.13 15.52
N GLY A 235 -4.24 7.11 14.62
CA GLY A 235 -3.29 7.13 13.52
C GLY A 235 -1.83 7.30 13.99
N MET A 236 -1.60 8.14 15.00
CA MET A 236 -0.27 8.28 15.61
C MET A 236 0.21 6.98 16.23
N ASP A 237 -0.64 6.30 17.00
CA ASP A 237 -0.31 5.03 17.64
C ASP A 237 0.00 3.95 16.58
N PHE A 238 -0.80 3.88 15.51
CA PHE A 238 -0.58 2.97 14.40
C PHE A 238 0.78 3.21 13.73
N VAL A 239 1.10 4.47 13.38
CA VAL A 239 2.36 4.82 12.71
C VAL A 239 3.56 4.58 13.62
N ALA A 240 3.45 4.90 14.91
CA ALA A 240 4.51 4.67 15.89
C ALA A 240 4.79 3.16 16.09
N GLU A 241 3.75 2.34 16.16
CA GLU A 241 3.88 0.89 16.25
C GLU A 241 4.45 0.28 14.95
N LEU A 242 4.02 0.75 13.79
CA LEU A 242 4.57 0.33 12.49
C LEU A 242 6.07 0.67 12.39
N ALA A 243 6.46 1.88 12.82
CA ALA A 243 7.86 2.28 12.87
C ALA A 243 8.69 1.35 13.76
N ARG A 244 8.18 1.03 14.98
CA ARG A 244 8.82 0.06 15.88
C ARG A 244 8.99 -1.31 15.20
N ASN A 245 7.97 -1.79 14.51
CA ASN A 245 7.98 -3.13 13.90
C ASN A 245 8.96 -3.20 12.72
N TRP A 246 9.04 -2.17 11.87
CA TRP A 246 10.07 -2.10 10.82
C TRP A 246 11.49 -2.07 11.38
N ILE A 247 11.72 -1.29 12.43
CA ILE A 247 13.03 -1.24 13.09
C ILE A 247 13.36 -2.59 13.75
N ALA A 248 12.39 -3.21 14.41
CA ALA A 248 12.57 -4.53 15.03
C ALA A 248 12.91 -5.59 13.98
N LEU A 249 12.20 -5.60 12.84
CA LEU A 249 12.50 -6.50 11.70
C LEU A 249 13.94 -6.32 11.20
N ALA A 250 14.41 -5.08 11.07
CA ALA A 250 15.77 -4.80 10.60
C ALA A 250 16.85 -5.22 11.60
N ARG A 251 16.59 -5.08 12.92
CA ARG A 251 17.56 -5.38 13.99
C ARG A 251 17.63 -6.85 14.39
N LYS A 252 16.56 -7.58 14.17
CA LYS A 252 16.46 -9.00 14.55
C LYS A 252 17.37 -9.85 13.67
N HIS A 253 18.07 -10.82 14.26
CA HIS A 253 18.85 -11.77 13.47
C HIS A 253 17.95 -12.62 12.58
N ASN A 254 18.42 -12.96 11.38
CA ASN A 254 17.63 -13.75 10.43
C ASN A 254 17.15 -15.08 11.02
N ALA A 255 18.00 -15.73 11.84
CA ALA A 255 17.68 -16.99 12.51
C ALA A 255 16.50 -16.92 13.50
N ASP A 256 16.13 -15.71 13.95
CA ASP A 256 15.05 -15.50 14.91
C ASP A 256 13.78 -14.94 14.26
N LYS A 257 13.84 -14.57 12.96
CA LYS A 257 12.72 -13.94 12.27
C LYS A 257 11.62 -14.95 11.94
N ARG A 258 10.38 -14.50 12.12
CA ARG A 258 9.16 -15.23 11.76
C ARG A 258 8.50 -14.56 10.57
N ILE A 259 8.55 -15.21 9.43
CA ILE A 259 8.03 -14.67 8.17
C ILE A 259 6.79 -15.48 7.77
N ALA A 260 5.71 -14.79 7.39
CA ALA A 260 4.51 -15.42 6.87
C ALA A 260 4.36 -15.10 5.38
N LEU A 261 4.39 -16.13 4.53
CA LEU A 261 3.97 -16.04 3.14
C LEU A 261 2.47 -16.32 3.08
N VAL A 262 1.70 -15.45 2.45
CA VAL A 262 0.25 -15.64 2.23
C VAL A 262 0.03 -15.76 0.73
N LEU A 263 -0.34 -16.96 0.28
CA LEU A 263 -0.62 -17.23 -1.13
C LEU A 263 -2.02 -16.77 -1.49
N ALA A 264 -2.16 -16.02 -2.57
CA ALA A 264 -3.46 -15.65 -3.11
C ALA A 264 -4.29 -16.91 -3.41
N ASN A 265 -5.56 -16.87 -3.08
CA ASN A 265 -6.54 -17.92 -3.42
C ASN A 265 -7.79 -17.25 -3.96
N TYR A 266 -7.75 -16.97 -5.26
CA TYR A 266 -8.77 -16.22 -5.94
C TYR A 266 -8.93 -16.75 -7.38
N PRO A 267 -10.10 -17.21 -7.80
CA PRO A 267 -11.29 -17.58 -7.00
C PRO A 267 -11.00 -18.57 -5.87
N THR A 268 -11.87 -18.58 -4.84
CA THR A 268 -11.71 -19.36 -3.61
C THR A 268 -11.98 -20.86 -3.84
N ARG A 269 -11.11 -21.53 -4.57
CA ARG A 269 -11.16 -22.96 -4.89
C ARG A 269 -9.80 -23.59 -4.70
N ASP A 270 -9.76 -24.89 -4.40
CA ASP A 270 -8.52 -25.65 -4.22
C ASP A 270 -7.61 -25.60 -5.45
N GLY A 271 -8.17 -25.67 -6.65
CA GLY A 271 -7.42 -25.56 -7.90
C GLY A 271 -6.88 -24.16 -8.22
N ARG A 272 -7.19 -23.16 -7.40
CA ARG A 272 -6.78 -21.75 -7.57
C ARG A 272 -5.88 -21.25 -6.44
N ILE A 273 -5.36 -22.14 -5.60
CA ILE A 273 -4.38 -21.77 -4.58
C ILE A 273 -3.09 -21.33 -5.28
N GLY A 274 -2.66 -20.12 -4.97
CA GLY A 274 -1.49 -19.52 -5.61
C GLY A 274 -1.77 -19.07 -7.05
N ASN A 275 -3.01 -18.81 -7.43
CA ASN A 275 -3.31 -18.25 -8.74
C ASN A 275 -2.74 -16.83 -8.85
N GLY A 276 -2.06 -16.55 -9.95
CA GLY A 276 -1.49 -15.24 -10.23
C GLY A 276 -1.33 -15.06 -11.73
N VAL A 277 -2.06 -14.10 -12.32
CA VAL A 277 -1.96 -13.86 -13.77
C VAL A 277 -0.53 -13.50 -14.17
N GLY A 278 0.08 -14.30 -15.02
CA GLY A 278 1.45 -14.11 -15.49
C GLY A 278 2.56 -14.51 -14.50
N LEU A 279 2.20 -14.99 -13.29
CA LEU A 279 3.15 -15.42 -12.26
C LEU A 279 2.95 -16.90 -11.94
N ASP A 280 4.01 -17.69 -11.98
CA ASP A 280 4.06 -19.02 -11.35
C ASP A 280 4.24 -18.82 -9.84
N THR A 281 3.13 -18.58 -9.16
CA THR A 281 3.12 -18.27 -7.72
C THR A 281 3.67 -19.41 -6.86
N PRO A 282 3.36 -20.71 -7.11
CA PRO A 282 3.95 -21.82 -6.37
C PRO A 282 5.47 -21.90 -6.49
N ALA A 283 6.00 -21.77 -7.71
CA ALA A 283 7.46 -21.76 -7.93
C ALA A 283 8.09 -20.50 -7.33
N ALA A 284 7.45 -19.34 -7.48
CA ALA A 284 7.89 -18.09 -6.89
C ALA A 284 7.93 -18.17 -5.34
N ALA A 285 6.90 -18.73 -4.70
CA ALA A 285 6.88 -18.93 -3.26
C ALA A 285 8.01 -19.86 -2.79
N LEU A 286 8.25 -20.95 -3.51
CA LEU A 286 9.37 -21.86 -3.21
C LEU A 286 10.73 -21.17 -3.36
N ASN A 287 10.90 -20.32 -4.37
CA ASN A 287 12.13 -19.53 -4.54
C ASN A 287 12.34 -18.53 -3.41
N ILE A 288 11.27 -17.86 -2.97
CA ILE A 288 11.33 -16.99 -1.78
C ILE A 288 11.78 -17.78 -0.56
N LEU A 289 11.20 -18.97 -0.32
CA LEU A 289 11.57 -19.83 0.82
C LEU A 289 13.04 -20.28 0.74
N LYS A 290 13.50 -20.68 -0.45
CA LYS A 290 14.91 -21.03 -0.68
C LYS A 290 15.85 -19.85 -0.44
N ALA A 291 15.49 -18.66 -0.92
CA ALA A 291 16.28 -17.45 -0.71
C ALA A 291 16.33 -17.07 0.79
N LEU A 292 15.22 -17.17 1.51
CA LEU A 292 15.19 -16.97 2.96
C LEU A 292 16.12 -17.98 3.67
N GLN A 293 16.04 -19.25 3.31
CA GLN A 293 16.91 -20.30 3.88
C GLN A 293 18.39 -20.00 3.63
N GLN A 294 18.76 -19.62 2.40
CA GLN A 294 20.13 -19.24 2.04
C GLN A 294 20.66 -18.05 2.83
N GLN A 295 19.76 -17.13 3.22
CA GLN A 295 20.08 -15.96 4.04
C GLN A 295 20.02 -16.23 5.55
N GLY A 296 19.93 -17.50 5.95
CA GLY A 296 19.97 -17.92 7.35
C GLY A 296 18.66 -17.75 8.12
N TYR A 297 17.53 -17.57 7.41
CA TYR A 297 16.22 -17.65 8.06
C TYR A 297 15.87 -19.10 8.41
N PRO A 298 15.12 -19.36 9.49
CA PRO A 298 14.84 -20.72 9.95
C PRO A 298 13.73 -21.36 9.10
N VAL A 299 14.11 -21.77 7.89
CA VAL A 299 13.25 -22.48 6.94
C VAL A 299 13.70 -23.95 6.89
N ALA A 300 12.80 -24.89 7.16
CA ALA A 300 13.09 -26.31 7.20
C ALA A 300 12.02 -27.14 6.50
N GLY A 301 12.40 -28.28 5.93
CA GLY A 301 11.45 -29.22 5.32
C GLY A 301 10.85 -28.71 4.00
N LEU A 302 11.64 -27.99 3.20
CA LEU A 302 11.16 -27.46 1.91
C LEU A 302 10.77 -28.59 0.95
N PRO A 303 9.66 -28.42 0.21
CA PRO A 303 9.32 -29.32 -0.88
C PRO A 303 10.27 -29.16 -2.07
N ASP A 304 10.33 -30.18 -2.93
CA ASP A 304 11.24 -30.19 -4.09
C ASP A 304 10.79 -29.25 -5.23
N SER A 305 9.49 -28.98 -5.32
CA SER A 305 8.86 -28.16 -6.37
C SER A 305 7.68 -27.34 -5.87
N GLY A 306 7.30 -26.30 -6.62
CA GLY A 306 6.09 -25.53 -6.38
C GLY A 306 4.82 -26.41 -6.38
N THR A 307 4.75 -27.37 -7.29
CA THR A 307 3.65 -28.36 -7.33
C THR A 307 3.59 -29.17 -6.03
N SER A 308 4.74 -29.63 -5.53
CA SER A 308 4.81 -30.35 -4.25
C SER A 308 4.39 -29.47 -3.06
N LEU A 309 4.70 -28.16 -3.09
CA LEU A 309 4.22 -27.21 -2.09
C LEU A 309 2.70 -27.13 -2.08
N ILE A 310 2.08 -27.00 -3.25
CA ILE A 310 0.61 -26.95 -3.36
C ILE A 310 -0.02 -28.27 -2.89
N HIS A 311 0.54 -29.44 -3.27
CA HIS A 311 0.03 -30.73 -2.81
C HIS A 311 0.09 -30.86 -1.29
N GLN A 312 1.16 -30.37 -0.65
CA GLN A 312 1.24 -30.38 0.81
C GLN A 312 0.18 -29.46 1.46
N LEU A 313 -0.07 -28.27 0.89
CA LEU A 313 -1.11 -27.36 1.36
C LEU A 313 -2.52 -27.97 1.21
N LEU A 314 -2.80 -28.62 0.07
CA LEU A 314 -4.05 -29.33 -0.20
C LEU A 314 -4.29 -30.52 0.74
N GLY A 315 -3.25 -31.07 1.34
CA GLY A 315 -3.35 -32.12 2.37
C GLY A 315 -3.93 -31.64 3.70
N GLY A 316 -4.04 -30.32 3.91
CA GLY A 316 -4.61 -29.70 5.11
C GLY A 316 -5.94 -28.98 4.85
N VAL A 317 -6.40 -28.22 5.84
CA VAL A 317 -7.58 -27.33 5.70
C VAL A 317 -7.29 -26.26 4.64
N THR A 318 -8.30 -25.98 3.81
CA THR A 318 -8.30 -24.97 2.77
C THR A 318 -9.59 -24.14 2.84
N ASN A 319 -9.88 -23.32 1.83
CA ASN A 319 -11.16 -22.60 1.73
C ASN A 319 -12.30 -23.45 1.13
N GLU A 320 -12.03 -24.70 0.73
CA GLU A 320 -13.04 -25.62 0.21
C GLU A 320 -13.85 -26.23 1.37
N LEU A 321 -15.14 -25.88 1.43
CA LEU A 321 -15.99 -26.21 2.56
C LEU A 321 -16.46 -27.67 2.58
N ASP A 322 -16.70 -28.28 1.41
CA ASP A 322 -17.31 -29.60 1.29
C ASP A 322 -16.50 -30.73 1.95
N SER A 323 -15.18 -30.56 2.03
CA SER A 323 -14.28 -31.55 2.63
C SER A 323 -13.61 -31.08 3.92
N LEU A 324 -14.01 -29.92 4.45
CA LEU A 324 -13.33 -29.24 5.53
C LEU A 324 -13.23 -30.08 6.82
N ASP A 325 -14.30 -30.75 7.21
CA ASP A 325 -14.35 -31.53 8.45
C ASP A 325 -13.41 -32.76 8.43
N ALA A 326 -13.16 -33.32 7.25
CA ALA A 326 -12.30 -34.48 7.08
C ALA A 326 -10.80 -34.13 6.98
N ARG A 327 -10.46 -32.86 6.75
CA ARG A 327 -9.09 -32.45 6.54
C ARG A 327 -8.33 -32.23 7.84
N PRO A 328 -7.06 -32.68 7.93
CA PRO A 328 -6.21 -32.39 9.07
C PRO A 328 -5.91 -30.89 9.18
N CYS A 329 -5.87 -30.37 10.40
CA CYS A 329 -5.56 -28.99 10.68
C CYS A 329 -4.23 -28.90 11.45
N ALA A 330 -3.21 -28.35 10.80
CA ALA A 330 -1.88 -28.18 11.40
C ALA A 330 -1.78 -26.94 12.31
N GLN A 331 -2.58 -25.90 12.04
CA GLN A 331 -2.57 -24.64 12.76
C GLN A 331 -4.00 -24.25 13.15
N SER A 332 -4.17 -23.75 14.37
CA SER A 332 -5.47 -23.27 14.84
C SER A 332 -5.31 -22.19 15.90
N LEU A 333 -6.33 -21.37 16.10
CA LEU A 333 -6.43 -20.34 17.13
C LEU A 333 -7.51 -20.74 18.14
N ALA A 334 -7.22 -20.68 19.43
CA ALA A 334 -8.20 -20.94 20.46
C ALA A 334 -9.30 -19.86 20.45
N LEU A 335 -10.53 -20.23 20.78
CA LEU A 335 -11.67 -19.31 20.75
C LEU A 335 -11.48 -18.12 21.68
N ASP A 336 -10.95 -18.33 22.87
CA ASP A 336 -10.68 -17.28 23.86
C ASP A 336 -9.62 -16.28 23.37
N GLU A 337 -8.55 -16.76 22.74
CA GLU A 337 -7.54 -15.91 22.09
C GLU A 337 -8.14 -15.10 20.94
N TYR A 338 -8.99 -15.72 20.12
CA TYR A 338 -9.72 -15.04 19.07
C TYR A 338 -10.67 -13.97 19.62
N LEU A 339 -11.48 -14.33 20.65
CA LEU A 339 -12.42 -13.39 21.25
C LEU A 339 -11.72 -12.19 21.89
N ALA A 340 -10.56 -12.39 22.51
CA ALA A 340 -9.75 -11.29 23.03
C ALA A 340 -9.35 -10.30 21.91
N PHE A 341 -8.98 -10.80 20.74
CA PHE A 341 -8.71 -9.97 19.57
C PHE A 341 -9.99 -9.33 19.03
N PHE A 342 -11.05 -10.11 18.83
CA PHE A 342 -12.32 -9.62 18.27
C PHE A 342 -12.92 -8.50 19.11
N HIS A 343 -12.89 -8.62 20.44
CA HIS A 343 -13.35 -7.57 21.36
C HIS A 343 -12.42 -6.34 21.41
N SER A 344 -11.20 -6.43 20.90
CA SER A 344 -10.33 -5.27 20.75
C SER A 344 -10.64 -4.42 19.51
N LEU A 345 -11.43 -4.95 18.56
CA LEU A 345 -11.89 -4.19 17.39
C LEU A 345 -12.90 -3.10 17.80
N PRO A 346 -13.06 -2.04 16.99
CA PRO A 346 -14.12 -1.07 17.21
C PRO A 346 -15.51 -1.74 17.33
N GLN A 347 -16.35 -1.24 18.23
CA GLN A 347 -17.66 -1.83 18.53
C GLN A 347 -18.54 -1.97 17.26
N ALA A 348 -18.49 -0.96 16.37
CA ALA A 348 -19.23 -1.02 15.11
C ALA A 348 -18.79 -2.20 14.23
N ASN A 349 -17.48 -2.49 14.18
CA ASN A 349 -16.94 -3.63 13.42
C ASN A 349 -17.39 -4.96 14.03
N GLN A 350 -17.36 -5.09 15.36
CA GLN A 350 -17.84 -6.29 16.06
C GLN A 350 -19.31 -6.57 15.76
N GLN A 351 -20.14 -5.52 15.84
CA GLN A 351 -21.56 -5.62 15.59
C GLN A 351 -21.84 -6.02 14.13
N ALA A 352 -21.21 -5.36 13.16
CA ALA A 352 -21.38 -5.63 11.75
C ALA A 352 -21.02 -7.09 11.37
N VAL A 353 -19.93 -7.64 11.93
CA VAL A 353 -19.55 -9.05 11.70
C VAL A 353 -20.59 -10.01 12.30
N ARG A 354 -21.05 -9.75 13.53
CA ARG A 354 -22.09 -10.58 14.15
C ARG A 354 -23.41 -10.55 13.39
N GLU A 355 -23.82 -9.38 12.93
CA GLU A 355 -25.05 -9.24 12.13
C GLU A 355 -24.96 -9.99 10.80
N ARG A 356 -23.78 -10.02 10.18
CA ARG A 356 -23.59 -10.67 8.88
C ARG A 356 -23.31 -12.17 8.98
N TRP A 357 -22.48 -12.59 9.93
CA TRP A 357 -21.91 -13.95 10.00
C TRP A 357 -22.29 -14.72 11.26
N GLY A 358 -23.01 -14.10 12.19
CA GLY A 358 -23.35 -14.70 13.49
C GLY A 358 -22.19 -14.69 14.49
N GLU A 359 -22.18 -15.68 15.38
CA GLU A 359 -21.12 -15.87 16.36
C GLU A 359 -19.97 -16.72 15.80
N PRO A 360 -18.74 -16.61 16.34
CA PRO A 360 -17.57 -17.34 15.82
C PRO A 360 -17.74 -18.86 15.76
N GLN A 361 -18.59 -19.42 16.61
CA GLN A 361 -18.89 -20.87 16.63
C GLN A 361 -19.71 -21.33 15.42
N GLN A 362 -20.31 -20.40 14.69
CA GLN A 362 -21.09 -20.65 13.47
C GLN A 362 -20.24 -20.57 12.20
N ASP A 363 -18.99 -20.11 12.33
CA ASP A 363 -18.08 -20.01 11.19
C ASP A 363 -17.65 -21.41 10.72
N PRO A 364 -17.63 -21.70 9.40
CA PRO A 364 -17.19 -23.00 8.87
C PRO A 364 -15.78 -23.40 9.30
N MET A 365 -14.90 -22.42 9.59
CA MET A 365 -13.55 -22.70 10.08
C MET A 365 -13.51 -23.06 11.58
N PHE A 366 -14.64 -23.03 12.28
CA PHE A 366 -14.69 -23.40 13.70
C PHE A 366 -14.83 -24.91 13.88
N ARG A 367 -13.91 -25.52 14.65
CA ARG A 367 -13.93 -26.94 14.98
C ARG A 367 -13.36 -27.20 16.39
N SER A 368 -14.10 -27.92 17.22
CA SER A 368 -13.63 -28.35 18.55
C SER A 368 -13.08 -27.22 19.43
N GLY A 369 -13.79 -26.07 19.50
CA GLY A 369 -13.41 -24.93 20.33
C GLY A 369 -12.29 -24.06 19.75
N ARG A 370 -11.92 -24.24 18.50
CA ARG A 370 -10.83 -23.55 17.84
C ARG A 370 -11.20 -23.13 16.42
N LEU A 371 -10.60 -22.05 15.93
CA LEU A 371 -10.68 -21.62 14.53
C LEU A 371 -9.47 -22.18 13.78
N MET A 372 -9.73 -22.90 12.70
CA MET A 372 -8.72 -23.54 11.87
C MET A 372 -7.99 -22.52 11.01
N ILE A 373 -6.67 -22.69 10.82
CA ILE A 373 -5.82 -21.83 10.02
C ILE A 373 -5.23 -22.62 8.86
N ALA A 374 -5.57 -22.23 7.64
CA ALA A 374 -5.10 -22.87 6.42
C ALA A 374 -3.63 -22.52 6.14
N GLY A 375 -2.75 -23.51 6.18
CA GLY A 375 -1.34 -23.34 5.88
C GLY A 375 -0.43 -24.29 6.65
N LEU A 376 0.86 -24.21 6.35
CA LEU A 376 1.91 -25.08 6.89
C LEU A 376 3.09 -24.26 7.39
N ARG A 377 3.81 -24.77 8.38
CA ARG A 377 5.07 -24.23 8.88
C ARG A 377 6.26 -24.95 8.28
N PHE A 378 7.23 -24.16 7.87
CA PHE A 378 8.55 -24.59 7.45
C PHE A 378 9.59 -23.99 8.43
N GLY A 379 9.72 -24.58 9.61
CA GLY A 379 10.46 -24.01 10.73
C GLY A 379 9.73 -22.81 11.37
N LEU A 380 10.38 -21.65 11.39
CA LEU A 380 9.77 -20.38 11.83
C LEU A 380 9.17 -19.57 10.66
N THR A 381 9.09 -20.15 9.47
CA THR A 381 8.40 -19.55 8.33
C THR A 381 7.06 -20.26 8.13
N PHE A 382 6.02 -19.50 7.85
CA PHE A 382 4.67 -20.00 7.59
C PHE A 382 4.28 -19.73 6.14
N VAL A 383 3.64 -20.69 5.50
CA VAL A 383 3.00 -20.53 4.19
C VAL A 383 1.52 -20.79 4.37
N GLY A 384 0.72 -19.74 4.25
CA GLY A 384 -0.73 -19.76 4.42
C GLY A 384 -1.49 -19.59 3.11
N ILE A 385 -2.70 -20.14 3.07
CA ILE A 385 -3.66 -19.88 2.00
C ILE A 385 -4.49 -18.68 2.43
N GLN A 386 -4.55 -17.63 1.61
CA GLN A 386 -5.36 -16.46 1.92
C GLN A 386 -6.82 -16.84 2.12
N PRO A 387 -7.44 -16.48 3.27
CA PRO A 387 -8.80 -16.90 3.58
C PRO A 387 -9.82 -16.27 2.65
N ALA A 388 -10.97 -16.94 2.50
CA ALA A 388 -12.11 -16.48 1.73
C ALA A 388 -12.74 -15.22 2.34
N ARG A 389 -13.13 -14.26 1.50
CA ARG A 389 -13.88 -13.06 1.93
C ARG A 389 -15.32 -13.36 2.37
N GLY A 390 -15.84 -14.54 2.04
CA GLY A 390 -17.18 -14.98 2.39
C GLY A 390 -17.40 -16.42 1.99
N TYR A 391 -18.50 -17.00 2.45
CA TYR A 391 -18.86 -18.41 2.24
C TYR A 391 -20.19 -18.51 1.51
N GLN A 392 -20.33 -19.50 0.62
CA GLN A 392 -21.58 -19.84 -0.08
C GLN A 392 -22.22 -18.65 -0.85
N LEU A 393 -21.40 -17.72 -1.29
CA LEU A 393 -21.83 -16.59 -2.09
C LEU A 393 -21.51 -16.84 -3.57
N ASP A 394 -22.30 -16.23 -4.45
CA ASP A 394 -21.96 -16.19 -5.87
C ASP A 394 -20.54 -15.61 -6.04
N ALA A 395 -19.74 -16.23 -6.88
CA ALA A 395 -18.36 -15.82 -7.11
C ALA A 395 -18.27 -14.33 -7.48
N ALA A 396 -19.16 -13.82 -8.35
CA ALA A 396 -19.21 -12.43 -8.75
C ALA A 396 -19.50 -11.49 -7.56
N ALA A 397 -20.43 -11.85 -6.67
CA ALA A 397 -20.76 -11.06 -5.49
C ALA A 397 -19.60 -11.02 -4.48
N VAL A 398 -18.84 -12.11 -4.34
CA VAL A 398 -17.66 -12.14 -3.44
C VAL A 398 -16.51 -11.28 -3.96
N TYR A 399 -16.40 -11.16 -5.27
CA TYR A 399 -15.25 -10.52 -5.89
C TYR A 399 -15.30 -8.99 -5.88
N HIS A 400 -16.44 -8.44 -6.23
CA HIS A 400 -16.58 -7.02 -6.53
C HIS A 400 -17.41 -6.25 -5.49
N ASP A 401 -17.97 -6.94 -4.48
CA ASP A 401 -18.70 -6.27 -3.41
C ASP A 401 -17.75 -5.48 -2.50
N PRO A 402 -17.73 -4.14 -2.58
CA PRO A 402 -16.87 -3.31 -1.76
C PRO A 402 -17.29 -3.30 -0.28
N ASP A 403 -18.50 -3.77 0.01
CA ASP A 403 -19.10 -3.74 1.34
C ASP A 403 -19.14 -5.13 2.02
N LEU A 404 -18.61 -6.17 1.35
CA LEU A 404 -18.56 -7.52 1.90
C LEU A 404 -17.63 -7.61 3.10
N LEU A 405 -18.22 -7.78 4.28
CA LEU A 405 -17.51 -7.91 5.55
C LEU A 405 -16.76 -9.25 5.64
N PRO A 406 -15.54 -9.26 6.19
CA PRO A 406 -14.77 -10.49 6.39
C PRO A 406 -15.41 -11.37 7.46
N PRO A 407 -15.50 -12.73 7.26
CA PRO A 407 -16.01 -13.66 8.26
C PRO A 407 -15.01 -13.90 9.40
N HIS A 408 -15.45 -14.60 10.46
CA HIS A 408 -14.61 -14.89 11.62
C HIS A 408 -13.36 -15.71 11.27
N GLY A 409 -13.44 -16.65 10.34
CA GLY A 409 -12.28 -17.41 9.86
C GLY A 409 -11.22 -16.51 9.22
N TYR A 410 -11.64 -15.47 8.48
CA TYR A 410 -10.74 -14.47 7.92
C TYR A 410 -10.02 -13.66 9.01
N LEU A 411 -10.79 -13.17 9.98
CA LEU A 411 -10.26 -12.44 11.13
C LEU A 411 -9.29 -13.30 11.95
N ALA A 412 -9.65 -14.55 12.18
CA ALA A 412 -8.84 -15.48 12.95
C ALA A 412 -7.50 -15.82 12.29
N PHE A 413 -7.45 -15.90 10.96
CA PHE A 413 -6.21 -16.13 10.21
C PHE A 413 -5.18 -15.03 10.49
N TYR A 414 -5.55 -13.77 10.32
CA TYR A 414 -4.63 -12.65 10.57
C TYR A 414 -4.39 -12.41 12.07
N CYS A 415 -5.38 -12.67 12.93
CA CYS A 415 -5.15 -12.68 14.37
C CYS A 415 -4.08 -13.71 14.77
N TRP A 416 -4.16 -14.93 14.22
CA TRP A 416 -3.16 -15.96 14.45
C TRP A 416 -1.78 -15.55 13.96
N LEU A 417 -1.67 -14.95 12.76
CA LEU A 417 -0.40 -14.42 12.25
C LEU A 417 0.21 -13.38 13.19
N ARG A 418 -0.60 -12.44 13.70
CA ARG A 418 -0.15 -11.34 14.55
C ARG A 418 0.18 -11.76 15.99
N LYS A 419 -0.60 -12.66 16.56
CA LYS A 419 -0.56 -12.97 18.01
C LYS A 419 0.05 -14.33 18.31
N ALA A 420 -0.44 -15.41 17.72
CA ALA A 420 0.01 -16.77 18.02
C ALA A 420 1.31 -17.11 17.26
N PHE A 421 1.36 -16.86 15.97
CA PHE A 421 2.60 -17.02 15.19
C PHE A 421 3.59 -15.88 15.46
N ALA A 422 3.11 -14.70 15.79
CA ALA A 422 3.88 -13.48 16.03
C ALA A 422 4.83 -13.16 14.86
N ALA A 423 4.25 -13.01 13.67
CA ALA A 423 4.99 -12.68 12.46
C ALA A 423 5.73 -11.34 12.60
N ASP A 424 6.99 -11.31 12.19
CA ASP A 424 7.77 -10.07 12.07
C ASP A 424 7.45 -9.32 10.76
N ALA A 425 7.08 -10.06 9.71
CA ALA A 425 6.60 -9.53 8.44
C ALA A 425 5.67 -10.52 7.74
N VAL A 426 4.81 -9.97 6.87
CA VAL A 426 3.96 -10.73 5.95
C VAL A 426 4.42 -10.47 4.52
N ILE A 427 4.47 -11.51 3.71
CA ILE A 427 4.73 -11.46 2.27
C ILE A 427 3.48 -12.00 1.57
N HIS A 428 2.72 -11.14 0.88
CA HIS A 428 1.61 -11.58 0.05
C HIS A 428 2.12 -11.96 -1.34
N VAL A 429 1.88 -13.20 -1.76
CA VAL A 429 2.40 -13.75 -3.03
C VAL A 429 1.25 -14.16 -3.93
N GLY A 430 1.17 -13.56 -5.09
CA GLY A 430 0.12 -13.78 -6.09
C GLY A 430 -0.41 -12.46 -6.64
N LYS A 431 -1.12 -12.49 -7.73
CA LYS A 431 -1.79 -11.32 -8.30
C LYS A 431 -3.31 -11.51 -8.16
N HIS A 432 -3.92 -10.67 -7.42
CA HIS A 432 -3.56 -9.91 -6.23
C HIS A 432 -4.14 -10.59 -4.99
N GLY A 433 -3.85 -10.08 -3.78
CA GLY A 433 -4.57 -10.48 -2.57
C GLY A 433 -5.98 -9.86 -2.51
N ASN A 434 -6.72 -10.24 -1.47
CA ASN A 434 -8.06 -9.69 -1.24
C ASN A 434 -8.14 -8.78 0.00
N LEU A 435 -7.06 -8.66 0.78
CA LEU A 435 -7.01 -7.88 2.03
C LEU A 435 -7.19 -6.38 1.75
N GLU A 436 -6.50 -5.86 0.75
CA GLU A 436 -6.56 -4.46 0.33
C GLU A 436 -7.91 -4.05 -0.26
N TRP A 437 -8.76 -5.02 -0.61
CA TRP A 437 -10.09 -4.81 -1.17
C TRP A 437 -11.22 -4.92 -0.14
N LEU A 438 -10.90 -5.18 1.13
CA LEU A 438 -11.91 -5.22 2.21
C LEU A 438 -12.53 -3.83 2.45
N PRO A 439 -13.75 -3.77 3.02
CA PRO A 439 -14.47 -2.53 3.25
C PRO A 439 -13.68 -1.49 4.05
N GLY A 440 -13.89 -0.24 3.73
CA GLY A 440 -13.25 0.91 4.39
C GLY A 440 -12.97 2.05 3.42
N LYS A 441 -12.33 3.09 3.93
CA LYS A 441 -11.97 4.27 3.14
C LYS A 441 -11.01 3.90 2.00
N SER A 442 -11.12 4.60 0.88
CA SER A 442 -10.23 4.40 -0.26
C SER A 442 -8.78 4.78 0.06
N VAL A 443 -8.58 5.85 0.82
CA VAL A 443 -7.26 6.35 1.25
C VAL A 443 -7.34 6.99 2.64
N GLY A 444 -6.20 7.02 3.34
CA GLY A 444 -6.14 7.59 4.69
C GLY A 444 -7.05 6.83 5.65
N LEU A 445 -6.80 5.54 5.79
CA LEU A 445 -7.62 4.60 6.56
C LEU A 445 -7.70 4.98 8.04
N SER A 446 -8.81 4.58 8.66
CA SER A 446 -9.02 4.61 10.11
C SER A 446 -8.88 3.21 10.72
N GLU A 447 -8.93 3.15 12.05
CA GLU A 447 -8.99 1.90 12.81
C GLU A 447 -10.26 1.07 12.52
N GLN A 448 -11.30 1.68 11.95
CA GLN A 448 -12.53 0.99 11.54
C GLN A 448 -12.43 0.36 10.15
N CYS A 449 -11.47 0.77 9.33
CA CYS A 449 -11.25 0.20 8.00
C CYS A 449 -10.68 -1.21 8.12
N TRP A 450 -11.33 -2.17 7.48
CA TRP A 450 -10.97 -3.58 7.64
C TRP A 450 -9.52 -3.93 7.27
N PRO A 451 -8.92 -3.38 6.20
CA PRO A 451 -7.52 -3.65 5.92
C PRO A 451 -6.60 -3.29 7.10
N SER A 452 -6.81 -2.12 7.72
CA SER A 452 -6.04 -1.67 8.88
C SER A 452 -6.33 -2.48 10.14
N ALA A 453 -7.61 -2.76 10.43
CA ALA A 453 -8.03 -3.49 11.62
C ALA A 453 -7.46 -4.93 11.63
N ILE A 454 -7.42 -5.57 10.47
CA ILE A 454 -7.00 -6.96 10.30
C ILE A 454 -5.49 -7.10 10.26
N LEU A 455 -4.81 -6.41 9.31
CA LEU A 455 -3.36 -6.50 9.16
C LEU A 455 -2.65 -5.86 10.36
N GLY A 456 -3.17 -4.73 10.84
CA GLY A 456 -2.51 -3.93 11.84
C GLY A 456 -1.17 -3.34 11.35
N PRO A 457 -0.31 -2.89 12.28
CA PRO A 457 0.96 -2.26 11.95
C PRO A 457 2.07 -3.29 11.66
N LEU A 458 1.79 -4.33 10.85
CA LEU A 458 2.81 -5.28 10.41
C LEU A 458 3.54 -4.79 9.17
N PRO A 459 4.87 -4.98 9.08
CA PRO A 459 5.59 -4.89 7.82
C PRO A 459 4.98 -5.81 6.77
N ASN A 460 4.51 -5.23 5.66
CA ASN A 460 3.82 -5.93 4.58
C ASN A 460 4.64 -5.80 3.30
N ILE A 461 5.05 -6.93 2.74
CA ILE A 461 5.87 -7.01 1.54
C ILE A 461 5.02 -7.67 0.46
N TYR A 462 5.03 -7.09 -0.72
CA TYR A 462 4.13 -7.48 -1.78
C TYR A 462 4.89 -7.62 -3.11
N PRO A 463 5.43 -8.81 -3.42
CA PRO A 463 5.91 -9.10 -4.76
C PRO A 463 4.78 -8.92 -5.77
N PHE A 464 4.95 -8.01 -6.73
CA PHE A 464 3.92 -7.62 -7.66
C PHE A 464 4.45 -7.44 -9.08
N ILE A 465 3.60 -7.57 -10.09
CA ILE A 465 3.99 -7.45 -11.48
C ILE A 465 3.95 -6.00 -11.96
N VAL A 466 4.94 -5.57 -12.74
CA VAL A 466 5.08 -4.19 -13.20
C VAL A 466 3.98 -3.72 -14.15
N ASN A 467 3.25 -4.63 -14.80
CA ASN A 467 2.27 -4.30 -15.83
C ASN A 467 0.87 -3.94 -15.31
N ASP A 468 0.67 -3.97 -13.98
CA ASP A 468 -0.63 -3.64 -13.38
C ASP A 468 -0.47 -2.71 -12.15
N PRO A 469 0.05 -1.49 -12.34
CA PRO A 469 0.33 -0.58 -11.23
C PRO A 469 -0.93 -0.10 -10.50
N GLY A 470 -2.09 -0.14 -11.14
CA GLY A 470 -3.36 0.28 -10.55
C GLY A 470 -3.78 -0.60 -9.37
N GLU A 471 -3.66 -1.92 -9.49
CA GLU A 471 -3.94 -2.87 -8.42
C GLU A 471 -2.88 -2.81 -7.32
N GLY A 472 -1.59 -2.70 -7.68
CA GLY A 472 -0.51 -2.51 -6.72
C GLY A 472 -0.67 -1.26 -5.87
N ALA A 473 -1.27 -0.19 -6.41
CA ALA A 473 -1.56 1.03 -5.66
C ALA A 473 -2.54 0.80 -4.50
N GLN A 474 -3.50 -0.11 -4.61
CA GLN A 474 -4.40 -0.47 -3.51
C GLN A 474 -3.64 -1.08 -2.33
N ALA A 475 -2.74 -2.02 -2.59
CA ALA A 475 -1.91 -2.63 -1.55
C ALA A 475 -1.01 -1.57 -0.86
N LYS A 476 -0.40 -0.64 -1.61
CA LYS A 476 0.40 0.46 -1.05
C LYS A 476 -0.41 1.37 -0.14
N ARG A 477 -1.61 1.77 -0.56
CA ARG A 477 -2.41 2.82 0.09
C ARG A 477 -3.31 2.29 1.20
N ARG A 478 -3.70 1.01 1.14
CA ARG A 478 -4.67 0.44 2.08
C ARG A 478 -4.06 -0.59 3.05
N THR A 479 -2.90 -1.15 2.71
CA THR A 479 -2.19 -2.12 3.57
C THR A 479 -0.72 -1.76 3.80
N GLN A 480 -0.33 -0.50 3.58
CA GLN A 480 1.04 0.02 3.70
C GLN A 480 2.11 -0.89 3.10
N ALA A 481 1.78 -1.55 1.98
CA ALA A 481 2.64 -2.53 1.37
C ALA A 481 3.90 -1.91 0.72
N VAL A 482 5.02 -2.60 0.88
CA VAL A 482 6.21 -2.41 0.06
C VAL A 482 6.04 -3.24 -1.19
N ILE A 483 5.86 -2.59 -2.33
CA ILE A 483 5.82 -3.30 -3.61
C ILE A 483 7.24 -3.65 -4.03
N ILE A 484 7.44 -4.92 -4.34
CA ILE A 484 8.68 -5.40 -4.97
C ILE A 484 8.31 -5.81 -6.39
N ASP A 485 8.51 -4.89 -7.32
CA ASP A 485 8.27 -5.14 -8.72
C ASP A 485 9.26 -6.15 -9.28
N HIS A 486 8.81 -6.94 -10.23
CA HIS A 486 9.66 -7.86 -10.97
C HIS A 486 9.34 -7.83 -12.46
N LEU A 487 10.38 -8.03 -13.28
CA LEU A 487 10.27 -7.97 -14.72
C LEU A 487 9.61 -9.25 -15.25
N MET A 488 8.44 -9.09 -15.85
CA MET A 488 7.78 -10.15 -16.58
C MET A 488 8.25 -10.21 -18.05
N PRO A 489 8.34 -11.41 -18.64
CA PRO A 489 8.38 -11.53 -20.10
C PRO A 489 7.14 -10.89 -20.71
N PRO A 490 7.22 -10.33 -21.92
CA PRO A 490 6.04 -9.86 -22.62
C PRO A 490 5.08 -11.03 -22.79
N LEU A 491 3.87 -10.87 -22.26
CA LEU A 491 2.80 -11.84 -22.46
C LEU A 491 2.36 -11.76 -23.93
N THR A 492 2.25 -12.90 -24.59
CA THR A 492 1.50 -12.99 -25.84
C THR A 492 0.04 -12.68 -25.51
N ARG A 493 -0.61 -11.87 -26.34
CA ARG A 493 -2.02 -11.55 -26.16
C ARG A 493 -2.81 -12.86 -26.20
N ALA A 494 -3.24 -13.34 -25.03
CA ALA A 494 -4.13 -14.48 -24.93
C ALA A 494 -5.54 -14.01 -25.29
N GLU A 495 -5.90 -14.13 -26.56
CA GLU A 495 -7.25 -13.87 -27.02
C GLU A 495 -7.92 -15.20 -27.36
N SER A 496 -9.19 -15.31 -26.97
CA SER A 496 -10.05 -16.35 -27.56
C SER A 496 -10.24 -16.06 -29.03
N TYR A 497 -10.15 -17.05 -29.88
CA TYR A 497 -10.31 -16.90 -31.34
C TYR A 497 -11.59 -17.57 -31.83
N GLY A 498 -12.18 -17.01 -32.88
CA GLY A 498 -13.36 -17.58 -33.50
C GLY A 498 -14.57 -17.71 -32.57
N PRO A 499 -15.27 -18.86 -32.56
CA PRO A 499 -16.48 -19.07 -31.74
C PRO A 499 -16.28 -18.87 -30.24
N LEU A 500 -15.08 -19.12 -29.72
CA LEU A 500 -14.76 -18.98 -28.30
C LEU A 500 -14.72 -17.50 -27.86
N ARG A 501 -14.28 -16.61 -28.73
CA ARG A 501 -14.29 -15.16 -28.48
C ARG A 501 -15.72 -14.61 -28.40
N ASP A 502 -16.57 -15.06 -29.33
CA ASP A 502 -17.98 -14.67 -29.32
C ASP A 502 -18.67 -15.18 -28.04
N LEU A 503 -18.33 -16.38 -27.64
CA LEU A 503 -18.89 -17.03 -26.43
C LEU A 503 -18.46 -16.30 -25.14
N GLU A 504 -17.21 -15.89 -25.06
CA GLU A 504 -16.71 -15.10 -23.94
C GLU A 504 -17.44 -13.75 -23.83
N ARG A 505 -17.53 -13.02 -24.93
CA ARG A 505 -18.27 -11.74 -24.96
C ARG A 505 -19.74 -11.90 -24.57
N LEU A 506 -20.38 -12.97 -25.00
CA LEU A 506 -21.77 -13.27 -24.61
C LEU A 506 -21.89 -13.63 -23.14
N ALA A 507 -20.92 -14.34 -22.56
CA ALA A 507 -20.90 -14.66 -21.14
C ALA A 507 -20.73 -13.40 -20.29
N ASP A 508 -19.80 -12.51 -20.64
CA ASP A 508 -19.61 -11.22 -19.95
C ASP A 508 -20.89 -10.38 -20.02
N GLU A 509 -21.48 -10.24 -21.22
CA GLU A 509 -22.74 -9.49 -21.40
C GLU A 509 -23.92 -10.12 -20.62
N TYR A 510 -23.96 -11.45 -20.51
CA TYR A 510 -24.95 -12.16 -19.69
C TYR A 510 -24.80 -11.82 -18.21
N TYR A 511 -23.60 -11.81 -17.67
CA TYR A 511 -23.36 -11.46 -16.28
C TYR A 511 -23.75 -10.01 -15.97
N GLU A 512 -23.48 -9.08 -16.87
CA GLU A 512 -23.95 -7.70 -16.75
C GLU A 512 -25.48 -7.62 -16.81
N ALA A 513 -26.10 -8.27 -17.80
CA ALA A 513 -27.55 -8.24 -18.00
C ALA A 513 -28.32 -8.96 -16.88
N SER A 514 -27.76 -10.01 -16.29
CA SER A 514 -28.42 -10.79 -15.24
C SER A 514 -28.78 -9.96 -14.01
N GLN A 515 -28.09 -8.86 -13.77
CA GLN A 515 -28.32 -7.94 -12.65
C GLN A 515 -29.24 -6.77 -13.01
N LEU A 516 -29.36 -6.43 -14.30
CA LEU A 516 -30.00 -5.19 -14.77
C LEU A 516 -31.25 -5.42 -15.61
N ASP A 517 -31.27 -6.48 -16.46
CA ASP A 517 -32.33 -6.78 -17.43
C ASP A 517 -32.52 -8.29 -17.64
N LEU A 518 -33.48 -8.86 -16.92
CA LEU A 518 -33.78 -10.30 -16.98
C LEU A 518 -34.25 -10.76 -18.38
N ARG A 519 -34.82 -9.88 -19.22
CA ARG A 519 -35.21 -10.24 -20.59
C ARG A 519 -33.99 -10.37 -21.47
N ARG A 520 -33.07 -9.41 -21.39
CA ARG A 520 -31.79 -9.45 -22.10
C ARG A 520 -30.96 -10.67 -21.66
N ALA A 521 -30.91 -10.96 -20.36
CA ALA A 521 -30.24 -12.15 -19.85
C ALA A 521 -30.83 -13.46 -20.43
N ALA A 522 -32.15 -13.55 -20.56
CA ALA A 522 -32.79 -14.74 -21.15
C ALA A 522 -32.44 -14.91 -22.65
N GLU A 523 -32.36 -13.81 -23.43
CA GLU A 523 -31.93 -13.84 -24.82
C GLU A 523 -30.47 -14.27 -24.95
N LEU A 524 -29.57 -13.66 -24.19
CA LEU A 524 -28.15 -13.99 -24.16
C LEU A 524 -27.90 -15.44 -23.76
N ARG A 525 -28.65 -15.96 -22.79
CA ARG A 525 -28.62 -17.39 -22.46
C ARG A 525 -28.90 -18.27 -23.66
N GLY A 526 -29.91 -17.93 -24.46
CA GLY A 526 -30.23 -18.67 -25.67
C GLY A 526 -29.08 -18.66 -26.68
N GLU A 527 -28.44 -17.53 -26.87
CA GLU A 527 -27.29 -17.38 -27.76
C GLU A 527 -26.07 -18.15 -27.25
N ILE A 528 -25.78 -18.10 -25.94
CA ILE A 528 -24.69 -18.87 -25.30
C ILE A 528 -24.91 -20.38 -25.49
N LEU A 529 -26.12 -20.88 -25.24
CA LEU A 529 -26.44 -22.31 -25.42
C LEU A 529 -26.23 -22.77 -26.86
N LEU A 530 -26.58 -21.92 -27.83
CA LEU A 530 -26.35 -22.23 -29.23
C LEU A 530 -24.84 -22.32 -29.54
N LYS A 531 -24.07 -21.33 -29.10
CA LYS A 531 -22.62 -21.26 -29.29
C LYS A 531 -21.86 -22.38 -28.62
N VAL A 532 -22.25 -22.76 -27.40
CA VAL A 532 -21.67 -23.88 -26.62
C VAL A 532 -21.85 -25.19 -27.44
N ARG A 533 -23.03 -25.41 -28.02
CA ARG A 533 -23.29 -26.58 -28.87
C ARG A 533 -22.54 -26.54 -30.20
N GLU A 534 -22.49 -25.37 -30.85
CA GLU A 534 -21.71 -25.20 -32.10
C GLU A 534 -20.22 -25.49 -31.88
N ALA A 535 -19.68 -25.09 -30.71
CA ALA A 535 -18.29 -25.35 -30.32
C ALA A 535 -18.07 -26.75 -29.71
N CYS A 536 -19.11 -27.59 -29.58
CA CYS A 536 -19.07 -28.92 -28.95
C CYS A 536 -18.60 -28.94 -27.47
N LEU A 537 -18.64 -27.80 -26.80
CA LEU A 537 -18.17 -27.64 -25.41
C LEU A 537 -19.09 -28.33 -24.40
N ASP A 538 -20.36 -28.53 -24.73
CA ASP A 538 -21.31 -29.29 -23.91
C ASP A 538 -20.81 -30.72 -23.68
N ARG A 539 -20.25 -31.35 -24.70
CA ARG A 539 -19.70 -32.71 -24.61
C ARG A 539 -18.31 -32.74 -23.97
N GLU A 540 -17.47 -31.79 -24.32
CA GLU A 540 -16.10 -31.71 -23.82
C GLU A 540 -16.06 -31.46 -22.32
N LEU A 541 -16.93 -30.59 -21.81
CA LEU A 541 -17.01 -30.21 -20.39
C LEU A 541 -18.07 -31.00 -19.60
N GLY A 542 -18.86 -31.83 -20.26
CA GLY A 542 -19.95 -32.58 -19.61
C GLY A 542 -21.06 -31.67 -19.07
N LEU A 543 -21.31 -30.50 -19.69
CA LEU A 543 -22.23 -29.49 -19.19
C LEU A 543 -23.70 -29.98 -19.26
N GLN A 544 -24.41 -29.81 -18.15
CA GLN A 544 -25.85 -30.12 -18.06
C GLN A 544 -26.67 -28.89 -18.51
N LEU A 545 -26.69 -28.58 -19.81
CA LEU A 545 -27.28 -27.38 -20.39
C LEU A 545 -28.79 -27.18 -20.11
N ASN A 546 -29.49 -28.22 -19.70
CA ASN A 546 -30.90 -28.14 -19.31
C ASN A 546 -31.12 -27.75 -17.85
N ALA A 547 -30.04 -27.68 -17.06
CA ALA A 547 -30.04 -27.24 -15.67
C ALA A 547 -30.05 -25.69 -15.55
N ASP A 548 -30.10 -25.19 -14.33
CA ASP A 548 -29.97 -23.77 -14.04
C ASP A 548 -28.67 -23.23 -14.63
N PRO A 549 -28.68 -22.07 -15.33
CA PRO A 549 -27.47 -21.41 -15.82
C PRO A 549 -26.37 -21.26 -14.78
N ASN A 550 -26.72 -20.99 -13.54
CA ASN A 550 -25.78 -20.85 -12.43
C ASN A 550 -24.99 -22.13 -12.13
N SER A 551 -25.42 -23.29 -12.66
CA SER A 551 -24.71 -24.55 -12.46
C SER A 551 -23.65 -24.85 -13.51
N TRP A 552 -23.80 -24.39 -14.75
CA TRP A 552 -22.88 -24.70 -15.85
C TRP A 552 -22.13 -23.49 -16.42
N LEU A 553 -22.69 -22.29 -16.30
CA LEU A 553 -22.05 -21.07 -16.82
C LEU A 553 -20.70 -20.78 -16.12
N PRO A 554 -20.57 -20.93 -14.79
CA PRO A 554 -19.28 -20.82 -14.13
C PRO A 554 -18.24 -21.85 -14.59
N GLN A 555 -18.67 -23.05 -14.99
CA GLN A 555 -17.78 -24.07 -15.52
C GLN A 555 -17.28 -23.70 -16.93
N LEU A 556 -18.15 -23.10 -17.74
CA LEU A 556 -17.78 -22.58 -19.04
C LEU A 556 -16.80 -21.42 -18.93
N ASP A 557 -17.09 -20.48 -18.06
CA ASP A 557 -16.23 -19.32 -17.79
C ASP A 557 -14.84 -19.75 -17.29
N ALA A 558 -14.80 -20.67 -16.32
CA ALA A 558 -13.57 -21.28 -15.84
C ALA A 558 -12.77 -21.95 -16.95
N TYR A 559 -13.43 -22.66 -17.86
CA TYR A 559 -12.76 -23.29 -19.01
C TYR A 559 -12.18 -22.25 -19.98
N LEU A 560 -12.93 -21.18 -20.29
CA LEU A 560 -12.47 -20.11 -21.15
C LEU A 560 -11.25 -19.39 -20.54
N CYS A 561 -11.27 -19.16 -19.23
CA CYS A 561 -10.13 -18.65 -18.47
C CYS A 561 -8.95 -19.62 -18.49
N ASP A 562 -9.16 -20.90 -18.24
CA ASP A 562 -8.12 -21.93 -18.28
C ASP A 562 -7.48 -22.07 -19.66
N LEU A 563 -8.28 -21.92 -20.72
CA LEU A 563 -7.79 -21.91 -22.10
C LEU A 563 -6.88 -20.71 -22.37
N LYS A 564 -7.27 -19.52 -21.91
CA LYS A 564 -6.42 -18.32 -21.96
C LYS A 564 -5.13 -18.50 -21.16
N GLU A 565 -5.24 -18.99 -19.92
CA GLU A 565 -4.09 -19.28 -19.08
C GLU A 565 -3.17 -20.34 -19.70
N SER A 566 -3.71 -21.33 -20.40
CA SER A 566 -2.90 -22.34 -21.10
C SER A 566 -2.10 -21.75 -22.27
N GLN A 567 -2.61 -20.70 -22.90
CA GLN A 567 -1.88 -19.96 -23.94
C GLN A 567 -0.78 -19.07 -23.35
N ILE A 568 -0.90 -18.68 -22.07
CA ILE A 568 0.09 -17.88 -21.33
C ILE A 568 1.18 -18.77 -20.70
N ARG A 569 1.00 -20.09 -20.63
CA ARG A 569 1.89 -21.02 -19.90
C ARG A 569 3.37 -20.90 -20.25
N ASP A 570 3.71 -20.60 -21.49
CA ASP A 570 5.09 -20.38 -21.93
C ASP A 570 5.66 -19.02 -21.47
N GLY A 571 4.83 -18.16 -20.90
CA GLY A 571 5.15 -16.80 -20.45
C GLY A 571 5.06 -16.58 -18.94
N LEU A 572 4.77 -17.60 -18.10
CA LEU A 572 4.73 -17.43 -16.66
C LEU A 572 6.11 -17.05 -16.13
N HIS A 573 6.14 -15.99 -15.33
CA HIS A 573 7.34 -15.52 -14.65
C HIS A 573 7.46 -16.19 -13.28
N VAL A 574 8.68 -16.56 -12.91
CA VAL A 574 9.01 -17.02 -11.55
C VAL A 574 9.75 -15.90 -10.84
N PHE A 575 9.20 -15.42 -9.72
CA PHE A 575 9.82 -14.36 -8.94
C PHE A 575 11.24 -14.76 -8.49
N GLY A 576 12.21 -13.85 -8.71
CA GLY A 576 13.62 -14.10 -8.43
C GLY A 576 14.40 -14.78 -9.56
N GLU A 577 13.76 -15.13 -10.69
CA GLU A 577 14.43 -15.70 -11.85
C GLU A 577 14.32 -14.75 -13.05
N SER A 578 15.46 -14.51 -13.72
CA SER A 578 15.45 -13.74 -14.96
C SER A 578 14.91 -14.58 -16.12
N PRO A 579 14.16 -13.99 -17.06
CA PRO A 579 13.72 -14.71 -18.26
C PRO A 579 14.90 -15.34 -19.02
N ALA A 580 14.71 -16.55 -19.55
CA ALA A 580 15.72 -17.27 -20.30
C ALA A 580 15.25 -17.60 -21.72
N GLY A 581 16.17 -18.02 -22.63
CA GLY A 581 15.85 -18.46 -23.97
C GLY A 581 15.05 -17.43 -24.80
N THR A 582 13.93 -17.86 -25.36
CA THR A 582 13.03 -17.01 -26.17
C THR A 582 12.39 -15.91 -25.34
N LEU A 583 12.00 -16.19 -24.08
CA LEU A 583 11.41 -15.19 -23.19
C LEU A 583 12.36 -14.02 -22.93
N ARG A 584 13.66 -14.29 -22.74
CA ARG A 584 14.67 -13.23 -22.58
C ARG A 584 14.78 -12.38 -23.85
N ARG A 585 14.82 -13.02 -25.02
CA ARG A 585 14.86 -12.29 -26.30
C ARG A 585 13.65 -11.36 -26.43
N ASP A 586 12.45 -11.88 -26.17
CA ASP A 586 11.20 -11.14 -26.34
C ASP A 586 11.07 -10.01 -25.31
N THR A 587 11.54 -10.24 -24.07
CA THR A 587 11.66 -9.19 -23.04
C THR A 587 12.62 -8.08 -23.48
N LEU A 588 13.79 -8.43 -24.04
CA LEU A 588 14.74 -7.44 -24.53
C LEU A 588 14.16 -6.64 -25.71
N LEU A 589 13.46 -7.30 -26.64
CA LEU A 589 12.79 -6.64 -27.74
C LEU A 589 11.73 -5.66 -27.24
N ALA A 590 10.94 -6.04 -26.23
CA ALA A 590 9.93 -5.17 -25.64
C ALA A 590 10.56 -3.94 -24.95
N LEU A 591 11.63 -4.13 -24.18
CA LEU A 591 12.34 -3.04 -23.49
C LEU A 591 13.04 -2.07 -24.45
N LEU A 592 13.58 -2.57 -25.56
CA LEU A 592 14.30 -1.77 -26.54
C LEU A 592 13.38 -1.17 -27.61
N ARG A 593 12.11 -1.53 -27.63
CA ARG A 593 11.15 -1.07 -28.64
C ARG A 593 10.97 0.44 -28.64
N ILE A 594 10.87 1.04 -27.47
CA ILE A 594 10.61 2.47 -27.27
C ILE A 594 11.94 3.20 -26.98
N PRO A 595 12.16 4.41 -27.51
CA PRO A 595 13.33 5.20 -27.16
C PRO A 595 13.28 5.60 -25.67
N ARG A 596 14.45 5.70 -25.05
CA ARG A 596 14.59 6.09 -23.64
C ARG A 596 15.40 7.38 -23.55
N GLY A 597 15.19 8.18 -22.51
CA GLY A 597 15.93 9.42 -22.26
C GLY A 597 16.00 10.32 -23.50
N ASP A 598 17.20 10.59 -24.01
CA ASP A 598 17.47 11.42 -25.19
C ASP A 598 17.15 10.73 -26.54
N GLY A 599 16.81 9.45 -26.51
CA GLY A 599 16.50 8.65 -27.71
C GLY A 599 17.69 8.42 -28.64
N GLN A 600 18.94 8.63 -28.16
CA GLN A 600 20.16 8.51 -28.97
C GLN A 600 21.03 7.33 -28.53
N GLY A 601 21.85 6.82 -29.44
CA GLY A 601 22.78 5.73 -29.16
C GLY A 601 22.11 4.51 -28.55
N GLY A 602 22.54 4.07 -27.38
CA GLY A 602 21.95 2.96 -26.63
C GLY A 602 20.53 3.22 -26.10
N ASN A 603 20.07 4.46 -26.13
CA ASN A 603 18.71 4.88 -25.77
C ASN A 603 17.75 4.93 -26.96
N ALA A 604 18.24 4.69 -28.19
CA ALA A 604 17.42 4.72 -29.40
C ALA A 604 16.43 3.54 -29.43
N SER A 605 15.32 3.74 -30.16
CA SER A 605 14.37 2.66 -30.45
C SER A 605 14.97 1.61 -31.39
N LEU A 606 14.98 0.36 -30.97
CA LEU A 606 15.38 -0.76 -31.81
C LEU A 606 14.47 -0.88 -33.06
N LEU A 607 13.15 -0.69 -32.89
CA LEU A 607 12.22 -0.77 -34.04
C LEU A 607 12.46 0.31 -35.05
N ARG A 608 12.73 1.56 -34.63
CA ARG A 608 13.08 2.65 -35.54
C ARG A 608 14.44 2.43 -36.20
N ALA A 609 15.39 1.84 -35.51
CA ALA A 609 16.68 1.48 -36.08
C ALA A 609 16.50 0.40 -37.17
N LEU A 610 15.76 -0.67 -36.90
CA LEU A 610 15.45 -1.72 -37.89
C LEU A 610 14.65 -1.17 -39.07
N ALA A 611 13.66 -0.31 -38.83
CA ALA A 611 12.88 0.31 -39.92
C ALA A 611 13.75 1.12 -40.85
N ARG A 612 14.75 1.81 -40.31
CA ARG A 612 15.74 2.57 -41.09
C ARG A 612 16.64 1.64 -41.91
N ASP A 613 17.18 0.59 -41.27
CA ASP A 613 18.08 -0.37 -41.93
C ASP A 613 17.37 -1.18 -43.00
N LEU A 614 16.05 -1.40 -42.85
CA LEU A 614 15.19 -2.08 -43.81
C LEU A 614 14.53 -1.11 -44.81
N GLU A 615 14.87 0.18 -44.75
CA GLU A 615 14.33 1.23 -45.62
C GLU A 615 12.78 1.28 -45.64
N LEU A 616 12.14 1.04 -44.50
CA LEU A 616 10.69 1.10 -44.39
C LEU A 616 10.21 2.55 -44.42
N GLY A 617 9.20 2.82 -45.25
CA GLY A 617 8.65 4.16 -45.48
C GLY A 617 7.71 4.69 -44.38
N PHE A 618 7.74 4.11 -43.17
CA PHE A 618 6.86 4.48 -42.06
C PHE A 618 7.58 4.34 -40.70
N ASP A 619 7.09 5.06 -39.69
CA ASP A 619 7.55 4.90 -38.30
C ASP A 619 6.84 3.71 -37.61
N PRO A 620 7.54 2.64 -37.22
CA PRO A 620 6.92 1.47 -36.60
C PRO A 620 6.31 1.73 -35.21
N LEU A 621 6.60 2.87 -34.59
CA LEU A 621 6.01 3.26 -33.30
C LEU A 621 4.76 4.14 -33.47
N ASP A 622 4.52 4.66 -34.67
CA ASP A 622 3.42 5.59 -34.99
C ASP A 622 2.56 5.12 -36.17
N CYS A 623 2.60 3.83 -36.48
CA CYS A 623 1.79 3.24 -37.53
C CYS A 623 0.52 2.60 -36.98
N ASP A 624 -0.52 2.49 -37.80
CA ASP A 624 -1.70 1.70 -37.50
C ASP A 624 -1.34 0.20 -37.50
N MET A 625 -1.23 -0.40 -36.34
CA MET A 625 -0.92 -1.82 -36.17
C MET A 625 -2.02 -2.76 -36.69
N ALA A 626 -3.22 -2.27 -36.91
CA ALA A 626 -4.33 -3.04 -37.47
C ALA A 626 -4.34 -3.00 -39.00
N ALA A 627 -3.60 -2.08 -39.64
CA ALA A 627 -3.52 -1.98 -41.06
C ALA A 627 -2.76 -3.18 -41.67
N PRO A 628 -3.30 -3.86 -42.73
CA PRO A 628 -2.62 -4.97 -43.37
C PRO A 628 -1.30 -4.51 -44.00
N TRP A 629 -0.22 -5.26 -43.77
CA TRP A 629 1.06 -5.02 -44.42
C TRP A 629 0.95 -5.23 -45.94
N GLN A 630 1.28 -4.22 -46.75
CA GLN A 630 1.22 -4.25 -48.20
C GLN A 630 2.60 -4.28 -48.88
N GLY A 631 3.67 -4.24 -48.09
CA GLY A 631 5.02 -4.27 -48.61
C GLY A 631 5.57 -5.69 -48.78
N PRO A 632 6.80 -5.83 -49.34
CA PRO A 632 7.46 -7.12 -49.45
C PRO A 632 7.68 -7.71 -48.05
N ARG A 633 7.45 -9.01 -47.93
CA ARG A 633 7.79 -9.73 -46.68
C ARG A 633 9.29 -9.99 -46.70
N PRO A 634 10.02 -9.68 -45.63
CA PRO A 634 11.44 -9.96 -45.53
C PRO A 634 11.76 -11.44 -45.53
#